data_63b5534241567799f4a3b353fdb42e56
#
_entry.id   63b5534241567799f4a3b353fdb42e56
#
_cell.length_a   1.000
_cell.length_b   1.000
_cell.length_c   1.000
_cell.angle_alpha   90.00
_cell.angle_beta   90.00
_cell.angle_gamma   90.00
#
_symmetry.space_group_name_H-M   'P 1'
#
loop_
_entity.id
_entity.type
_entity.pdbx_description
1 polymer ?
#
loop_
_entity_poly.entity_id
_entity_poly.type
_entity_poly.pdbx_seq_one_letter_code
_entity_poly.pdbx_strand_id
1 'polypeptide(L)'
;IKTQFLIMGAILISLIAVFFGSSSYVPESVNLFPTSGSVSMVEVFAIFFPAVTGFTAGIAMSGDLKNPKKSIPSGTIAAIAVGLVIYIGLAVFMAYAVDSETLKSDYNIMMKIALFAPAVVAGIWGATLSSALGGILGGPRILQAMSIDQITPKIFAKGKGKDNEPINALLITFLIAEGGILIGELDVIAGIVSMFYLSAYGFINLAFYLESWASSDFSPTFKVKRWVGLLGAIATFIVMFKLDMISMFASFLIIGVIYYFLAKREVSLGTGDIWQSVWSRLIKTGLRKMDSSNDHNRNWKPNILLFSGGTSNRPHLIEFSKTISGRHGIVTNFDLIENKEANVLFPKHKQSFSDPIIEKYGIFGRRQEVKNVFKGIEAISSTYGFNGVEPNTVFMGWAKNTKDPIWFSQMTQRLIDLDYNVLYLDYDEKRKFGDYKRIDIWWRDLTSTADLSLHLARFLKASEKWNEADIRIIYVNESLKEGYERIIHEKLDEFRVVADVHVINNSVQQK
;
A
#
# COMPACT_ATOMS: atom_id res chain seq x y z
N ILE A 1 -6.82 32.24 25.67
CA ILE A 1 -6.02 31.66 26.78
C ILE A 1 -6.60 32.02 28.14
N LYS A 2 -6.81 33.30 28.48
CA LYS A 2 -7.39 33.68 29.79
C LYS A 2 -8.78 33.09 30.06
N THR A 3 -9.66 33.09 29.06
CA THR A 3 -11.01 32.52 29.14
C THR A 3 -10.97 31.01 29.41
N GLN A 4 -10.02 30.27 28.81
CA GLN A 4 -9.89 28.83 29.03
C GLN A 4 -9.43 28.48 30.45
N PHE A 5 -8.56 29.29 31.07
CA PHE A 5 -8.20 29.12 32.48
C PHE A 5 -9.39 29.37 33.41
N LEU A 6 -10.24 30.35 33.08
CA LEU A 6 -11.44 30.65 33.86
C LEU A 6 -12.44 29.47 33.74
N ILE A 7 -12.64 28.93 32.55
CA ILE A 7 -13.48 27.74 32.31
C ILE A 7 -12.93 26.52 33.07
N MET A 8 -11.63 26.29 32.99
CA MET A 8 -10.99 25.20 33.74
C MET A 8 -11.19 25.34 35.25
N GLY A 9 -11.13 26.57 35.78
CA GLY A 9 -11.45 26.87 37.17
C GLY A 9 -12.91 26.52 37.51
N ALA A 10 -13.85 26.88 36.64
CA ALA A 10 -15.27 26.55 36.82
C ALA A 10 -15.53 25.04 36.82
N ILE A 11 -14.85 24.30 35.91
CA ILE A 11 -14.94 22.84 35.88
C ILE A 11 -14.38 22.22 37.17
N LEU A 12 -13.23 22.67 37.64
CA LEU A 12 -12.64 22.17 38.90
C LEU A 12 -13.55 22.43 40.09
N ILE A 13 -14.13 23.63 40.20
CA ILE A 13 -15.10 23.98 41.26
C ILE A 13 -16.34 23.10 41.17
N SER A 14 -16.83 22.83 39.96
CA SER A 14 -17.95 21.92 39.71
C SER A 14 -17.65 20.49 40.20
N LEU A 15 -16.48 19.95 39.88
CA LEU A 15 -16.06 18.63 40.35
C LEU A 15 -15.94 18.58 41.87
N ILE A 16 -15.35 19.58 42.49
CA ILE A 16 -15.25 19.70 43.94
C ILE A 16 -16.66 19.73 44.55
N ALA A 17 -17.59 20.52 44.00
CA ALA A 17 -18.96 20.60 44.48
C ALA A 17 -19.70 19.24 44.41
N VAL A 18 -19.43 18.43 43.38
CA VAL A 18 -20.00 17.07 43.25
C VAL A 18 -19.38 16.12 44.28
N PHE A 19 -18.05 16.07 44.37
CA PHE A 19 -17.36 15.13 45.27
C PHE A 19 -17.59 15.39 46.75
N PHE A 20 -17.81 16.64 47.15
CA PHE A 20 -18.13 17.04 48.54
C PHE A 20 -19.61 17.19 48.79
N GLY A 21 -20.45 16.85 47.84
CA GLY A 21 -21.89 16.84 47.99
C GLY A 21 -22.40 15.67 48.84
N SER A 22 -23.70 15.70 49.16
CA SER A 22 -24.35 14.63 49.88
C SER A 22 -25.51 14.05 49.06
N SER A 23 -25.64 12.74 49.11
CA SER A 23 -26.70 12.02 48.39
C SER A 23 -27.65 11.34 49.38
N SER A 24 -28.97 11.52 49.18
CA SER A 24 -30.03 10.73 49.82
C SER A 24 -30.38 9.45 49.01
N TYR A 25 -29.70 9.22 47.90
CA TYR A 25 -29.95 8.13 46.96
C TYR A 25 -28.91 7.01 47.08
N VAL A 26 -28.35 6.80 48.27
CA VAL A 26 -27.28 5.82 48.50
C VAL A 26 -27.81 4.41 48.22
N PRO A 27 -27.12 3.60 47.39
CA PRO A 27 -27.58 2.27 47.08
C PRO A 27 -27.43 1.32 48.27
N GLU A 28 -28.34 0.35 48.42
CA GLU A 28 -28.25 -0.71 49.44
C GLU A 28 -27.06 -1.64 49.17
N SER A 29 -26.70 -1.83 47.90
CA SER A 29 -25.53 -2.62 47.48
C SER A 29 -24.82 -1.96 46.30
N VAL A 30 -23.50 -1.85 46.37
CA VAL A 30 -22.69 -1.26 45.31
C VAL A 30 -22.27 -2.35 44.33
N ASN A 31 -22.70 -2.21 43.05
CA ASN A 31 -22.32 -3.09 41.98
C ASN A 31 -21.40 -2.33 41.01
N LEU A 32 -20.08 -2.65 41.03
CA LEU A 32 -19.08 -2.08 40.11
C LEU A 32 -19.00 -2.80 38.78
N PHE A 33 -19.64 -3.96 38.66
CA PHE A 33 -19.62 -4.78 37.44
C PHE A 33 -21.02 -4.94 36.87
N PRO A 34 -21.18 -5.07 35.56
CA PRO A 34 -22.48 -5.25 34.91
C PRO A 34 -23.19 -6.52 35.43
N THR A 35 -24.45 -6.37 35.75
CA THR A 35 -25.36 -7.47 36.12
C THR A 35 -26.16 -7.96 34.90
N SER A 36 -26.73 -9.17 34.98
CA SER A 36 -27.59 -9.73 33.93
C SER A 36 -28.76 -8.78 33.61
N GLY A 37 -28.93 -8.42 32.34
CA GLY A 37 -29.93 -7.44 31.88
C GLY A 37 -29.44 -5.98 31.81
N SER A 38 -28.13 -5.74 32.02
CA SER A 38 -27.52 -4.43 31.79
C SER A 38 -27.39 -4.12 30.30
N VAL A 39 -27.28 -2.84 29.95
CA VAL A 39 -26.95 -2.34 28.61
C VAL A 39 -25.62 -2.94 28.14
N SER A 40 -25.52 -3.22 26.87
CA SER A 40 -24.29 -3.78 26.30
C SER A 40 -23.09 -2.86 26.56
N MET A 41 -21.93 -3.41 26.97
CA MET A 41 -20.69 -2.64 27.13
C MET A 41 -20.28 -1.92 25.85
N VAL A 42 -20.65 -2.47 24.70
CA VAL A 42 -20.39 -1.86 23.39
C VAL A 42 -21.20 -0.58 23.21
N GLU A 43 -22.47 -0.60 23.61
CA GLU A 43 -23.36 0.55 23.53
C GLU A 43 -22.94 1.65 24.53
N VAL A 44 -22.60 1.26 25.75
CA VAL A 44 -22.02 2.20 26.75
C VAL A 44 -20.74 2.84 26.22
N PHE A 45 -19.88 2.04 25.58
CA PHE A 45 -18.66 2.56 24.98
C PHE A 45 -18.97 3.56 23.86
N ALA A 46 -19.95 3.29 23.00
CA ALA A 46 -20.30 4.19 21.89
C ALA A 46 -20.73 5.57 22.39
N ILE A 47 -21.53 5.61 23.46
CA ILE A 47 -22.05 6.87 24.07
C ILE A 47 -20.93 7.58 24.83
N PHE A 48 -20.11 6.84 25.58
CA PHE A 48 -19.06 7.42 26.42
C PHE A 48 -17.82 7.85 25.65
N PHE A 49 -17.49 7.19 24.53
CA PHE A 49 -16.24 7.40 23.81
C PHE A 49 -15.99 8.88 23.40
N PRO A 50 -16.99 9.66 22.93
CA PRO A 50 -16.77 11.07 22.62
C PRO A 50 -16.28 11.90 23.82
N ALA A 51 -16.69 11.54 25.03
CA ALA A 51 -16.29 12.25 26.23
C ALA A 51 -14.79 12.16 26.53
N VAL A 52 -14.13 11.07 26.09
CA VAL A 52 -12.67 10.87 26.26
C VAL A 52 -11.86 11.30 25.03
N THR A 53 -12.50 11.94 24.05
CA THR A 53 -11.84 12.48 22.84
C THR A 53 -11.46 13.95 23.05
N GLY A 54 -10.92 14.60 22.02
CA GLY A 54 -10.58 16.03 22.07
C GLY A 54 -9.15 16.34 22.53
N PHE A 55 -8.40 15.38 23.05
CA PHE A 55 -6.98 15.57 23.41
C PHE A 55 -6.10 15.95 22.22
N THR A 56 -6.55 15.72 20.99
CA THR A 56 -5.88 16.11 19.75
C THR A 56 -6.02 17.60 19.41
N ALA A 57 -6.85 18.35 20.13
CA ALA A 57 -7.03 19.80 19.90
C ALA A 57 -5.72 20.59 19.98
N GLY A 58 -4.78 20.18 20.84
CA GLY A 58 -3.45 20.77 20.93
C GLY A 58 -2.63 20.65 19.64
N ILE A 59 -2.89 19.64 18.80
CA ILE A 59 -2.23 19.46 17.50
C ILE A 59 -2.69 20.54 16.52
N ALA A 60 -3.97 20.87 16.51
CA ALA A 60 -4.55 21.92 15.67
C ALA A 60 -3.93 23.32 15.95
N MET A 61 -3.44 23.54 17.18
CA MET A 61 -2.77 24.76 17.61
C MET A 61 -1.24 24.67 17.60
N SER A 62 -0.67 23.70 16.90
CA SER A 62 0.79 23.46 16.90
C SER A 62 1.61 24.66 16.42
N GLY A 63 1.07 25.48 15.53
CA GLY A 63 1.71 26.71 15.04
C GLY A 63 1.89 27.80 16.10
N ASP A 64 1.04 27.82 17.14
CA ASP A 64 1.08 28.81 18.21
C ASP A 64 1.98 28.39 19.38
N LEU A 65 2.53 27.17 19.35
CA LEU A 65 3.37 26.63 20.43
C LEU A 65 4.85 26.96 20.24
N LYS A 66 5.51 27.42 21.29
CA LYS A 66 6.93 27.74 21.31
C LYS A 66 7.82 26.51 20.97
N ASN A 67 7.43 25.32 21.42
CA ASN A 67 8.13 24.08 21.16
C ASN A 67 7.15 22.92 20.96
N PRO A 68 6.50 22.81 19.78
CA PRO A 68 5.45 21.84 19.53
C PRO A 68 5.93 20.40 19.67
N LYS A 69 7.16 20.07 19.24
CA LYS A 69 7.73 18.72 19.32
C LYS A 69 7.80 18.14 20.74
N LYS A 70 7.91 19.00 21.77
CA LYS A 70 7.95 18.60 23.17
C LYS A 70 6.59 18.81 23.86
N SER A 71 5.95 19.94 23.58
CA SER A 71 4.72 20.34 24.27
C SER A 71 3.52 19.50 23.90
N ILE A 72 3.39 19.10 22.62
CA ILE A 72 2.26 18.28 22.16
C ILE A 72 2.28 16.90 22.83
N PRO A 73 3.36 16.08 22.74
CA PRO A 73 3.35 14.77 23.38
C PRO A 73 3.15 14.81 24.89
N SER A 74 3.85 15.70 25.58
CA SER A 74 3.73 15.80 27.06
C SER A 74 2.36 16.31 27.50
N GLY A 75 1.81 17.32 26.82
CA GLY A 75 0.49 17.87 27.10
C GLY A 75 -0.62 16.86 26.81
N THR A 76 -0.54 16.15 25.71
CA THR A 76 -1.51 15.11 25.34
C THR A 76 -1.52 13.96 26.34
N ILE A 77 -0.36 13.46 26.73
CA ILE A 77 -0.25 12.38 27.73
C ILE A 77 -0.78 12.85 29.09
N ALA A 78 -0.43 14.08 29.51
CA ALA A 78 -0.92 14.64 30.75
C ALA A 78 -2.46 14.81 30.75
N ALA A 79 -3.02 15.30 29.64
CA ALA A 79 -4.48 15.45 29.50
C ALA A 79 -5.20 14.09 29.56
N ILE A 80 -4.68 13.08 28.90
CA ILE A 80 -5.22 11.70 28.96
C ILE A 80 -5.13 11.14 30.38
N ALA A 81 -3.99 11.29 31.06
CA ALA A 81 -3.80 10.77 32.41
C ALA A 81 -4.72 11.44 33.41
N VAL A 82 -4.83 12.78 33.39
CA VAL A 82 -5.73 13.55 34.27
C VAL A 82 -7.17 13.18 33.96
N GLY A 83 -7.57 13.13 32.69
CA GLY A 83 -8.93 12.73 32.29
C GLY A 83 -9.27 11.33 32.80
N LEU A 84 -8.38 10.36 32.65
CA LEU A 84 -8.57 8.98 33.11
C LEU A 84 -8.82 8.93 34.63
N VAL A 85 -8.01 9.63 35.41
CA VAL A 85 -8.18 9.68 36.87
C VAL A 85 -9.53 10.28 37.26
N ILE A 86 -9.92 11.39 36.63
CA ILE A 86 -11.20 12.06 36.89
C ILE A 86 -12.38 11.17 36.51
N TYR A 87 -12.37 10.56 35.33
CA TYR A 87 -13.47 9.70 34.86
C TYR A 87 -13.64 8.45 35.72
N ILE A 88 -12.53 7.77 36.05
CA ILE A 88 -12.60 6.62 36.98
C ILE A 88 -13.06 7.07 38.36
N GLY A 89 -12.55 8.19 38.87
CA GLY A 89 -12.97 8.75 40.15
C GLY A 89 -14.46 9.08 40.18
N LEU A 90 -14.99 9.75 39.16
CA LEU A 90 -16.42 10.03 39.04
C LEU A 90 -17.27 8.75 38.93
N ALA A 91 -16.83 7.75 38.11
CA ALA A 91 -17.58 6.51 37.97
C ALA A 91 -17.68 5.77 39.31
N VAL A 92 -16.58 5.65 40.03
CA VAL A 92 -16.55 5.03 41.35
C VAL A 92 -17.40 5.84 42.36
N PHE A 93 -17.22 7.17 42.40
CA PHE A 93 -18.00 8.03 43.26
C PHE A 93 -19.51 7.89 43.04
N MET A 94 -19.96 7.93 41.77
CA MET A 94 -21.37 7.82 41.41
C MET A 94 -21.94 6.44 41.79
N ALA A 95 -21.16 5.36 41.63
CA ALA A 95 -21.57 4.01 42.02
C ALA A 95 -21.81 3.88 43.55
N TYR A 96 -21.11 4.65 44.37
CA TYR A 96 -21.32 4.68 45.83
C TYR A 96 -22.33 5.72 46.27
N ALA A 97 -22.53 6.79 45.51
CA ALA A 97 -23.37 7.92 45.90
C ALA A 97 -24.83 7.77 45.45
N VAL A 98 -25.10 7.03 44.36
CA VAL A 98 -26.45 7.01 43.76
C VAL A 98 -26.81 5.59 43.31
N ASP A 99 -28.05 5.21 43.52
CA ASP A 99 -28.57 3.92 43.05
C ASP A 99 -28.70 3.85 41.52
N SER A 100 -28.67 2.64 40.97
CA SER A 100 -28.61 2.37 39.54
C SER A 100 -29.87 2.82 38.78
N GLU A 101 -31.04 2.83 39.40
CA GLU A 101 -32.30 3.22 38.76
C GLU A 101 -32.38 4.76 38.64
N THR A 102 -32.01 5.47 39.70
CA THR A 102 -31.93 6.94 39.68
C THR A 102 -30.88 7.44 38.70
N LEU A 103 -29.69 6.76 38.59
CA LEU A 103 -28.67 7.09 37.60
C LEU A 103 -29.18 6.98 36.16
N LYS A 104 -30.07 6.05 35.86
CA LYS A 104 -30.64 5.86 34.52
C LYS A 104 -31.78 6.82 34.18
N SER A 105 -32.53 7.22 35.18
CA SER A 105 -33.78 8.00 35.00
C SER A 105 -33.60 9.50 35.19
N ASP A 106 -32.64 9.95 36.00
CA ASP A 106 -32.46 11.34 36.35
C ASP A 106 -31.17 11.95 35.80
N TYR A 107 -31.26 12.62 34.67
CA TYR A 107 -30.14 13.33 34.03
C TYR A 107 -29.59 14.51 34.85
N ASN A 108 -30.33 14.98 35.85
CA ASN A 108 -29.96 16.11 36.70
C ASN A 108 -29.36 15.68 38.04
N ILE A 109 -29.10 14.39 38.23
CA ILE A 109 -28.69 13.84 39.52
C ILE A 109 -27.43 14.51 40.08
N MET A 110 -26.46 14.84 39.22
CA MET A 110 -25.22 15.53 39.63
C MET A 110 -25.50 16.88 40.29
N MET A 111 -26.51 17.62 39.83
CA MET A 111 -26.93 18.90 40.46
C MET A 111 -27.61 18.67 41.78
N LYS A 112 -28.37 17.56 41.93
CA LYS A 112 -29.11 17.25 43.18
C LYS A 112 -28.20 16.78 44.31
N ILE A 113 -27.14 16.07 44.00
CA ILE A 113 -26.17 15.58 45.01
C ILE A 113 -25.05 16.59 45.31
N ALA A 114 -24.83 17.59 44.46
CA ALA A 114 -23.76 18.56 44.64
C ALA A 114 -23.96 19.47 45.85
N LEU A 115 -22.88 19.81 46.52
CA LEU A 115 -22.89 20.79 47.63
C LEU A 115 -23.43 22.15 47.17
N PHE A 116 -23.21 22.53 45.91
CA PHE A 116 -23.69 23.81 45.34
C PHE A 116 -24.06 23.61 43.88
N ALA A 117 -25.32 23.36 43.59
CA ALA A 117 -25.83 23.07 42.23
C ALA A 117 -25.47 24.11 41.16
N PRO A 118 -25.47 25.44 41.42
CA PRO A 118 -25.06 26.41 40.41
C PRO A 118 -23.62 26.25 39.93
N ALA A 119 -22.71 25.73 40.75
CA ALA A 119 -21.34 25.44 40.32
C ALA A 119 -21.29 24.32 39.29
N VAL A 120 -22.16 23.31 39.44
CA VAL A 120 -22.25 22.22 38.45
C VAL A 120 -22.76 22.74 37.11
N VAL A 121 -23.80 23.59 37.15
CA VAL A 121 -24.31 24.23 35.91
C VAL A 121 -23.24 25.08 35.24
N ALA A 122 -22.50 25.88 35.99
CA ALA A 122 -21.42 26.72 35.48
C ALA A 122 -20.29 25.86 34.88
N GLY A 123 -19.95 24.72 35.50
CA GLY A 123 -18.98 23.75 34.98
C GLY A 123 -19.42 23.10 33.67
N ILE A 124 -20.68 22.65 33.59
CA ILE A 124 -21.25 22.06 32.36
C ILE A 124 -21.25 23.09 31.23
N TRP A 125 -21.76 24.29 31.45
CA TRP A 125 -21.79 25.34 30.44
C TRP A 125 -20.38 25.77 30.04
N GLY A 126 -19.47 25.88 30.99
CA GLY A 126 -18.06 26.18 30.70
C GLY A 126 -17.44 25.13 29.79
N ALA A 127 -17.58 23.84 30.11
CA ALA A 127 -17.05 22.75 29.34
C ALA A 127 -17.63 22.67 27.92
N THR A 128 -18.97 22.75 27.80
CA THR A 128 -19.67 22.66 26.52
C THR A 128 -19.36 23.85 25.60
N LEU A 129 -19.40 25.09 26.14
CA LEU A 129 -19.05 26.28 25.38
C LEU A 129 -17.58 26.30 24.95
N SER A 130 -16.67 25.83 25.82
CA SER A 130 -15.26 25.71 25.46
C SER A 130 -15.03 24.72 24.30
N SER A 131 -15.71 23.59 24.36
CA SER A 131 -15.62 22.57 23.27
C SER A 131 -16.22 23.09 21.97
N ALA A 132 -17.37 23.76 22.03
CA ALA A 132 -18.00 24.37 20.85
C ALA A 132 -17.12 25.45 20.22
N LEU A 133 -16.57 26.35 21.04
CA LEU A 133 -15.63 27.39 20.56
C LEU A 133 -14.37 26.77 19.97
N GLY A 134 -13.84 25.73 20.61
CA GLY A 134 -12.68 24.98 20.10
C GLY A 134 -12.92 24.37 18.70
N GLY A 135 -14.10 23.78 18.49
CA GLY A 135 -14.54 23.23 17.22
C GLY A 135 -14.73 24.30 16.13
N ILE A 136 -15.45 25.37 16.45
CA ILE A 136 -15.74 26.47 15.53
C ILE A 136 -14.47 27.24 15.12
N LEU A 137 -13.48 27.33 15.99
CA LEU A 137 -12.23 28.03 15.70
C LEU A 137 -11.20 27.07 15.05
N GLY A 138 -11.12 25.82 15.49
CA GLY A 138 -10.13 24.85 15.05
C GLY A 138 -10.45 24.24 13.69
N GLY A 139 -11.69 23.81 13.47
CA GLY A 139 -12.11 23.14 12.23
C GLY A 139 -11.83 23.94 10.95
N PRO A 140 -12.26 25.22 10.87
CA PRO A 140 -12.00 26.06 9.72
C PRO A 140 -10.52 26.29 9.45
N ARG A 141 -9.67 26.41 10.47
CA ARG A 141 -8.23 26.61 10.33
C ARG A 141 -7.54 25.35 9.80
N ILE A 142 -7.96 24.16 10.26
CA ILE A 142 -7.48 22.88 9.70
C ILE A 142 -7.85 22.79 8.22
N LEU A 143 -9.11 23.09 7.87
CA LEU A 143 -9.57 23.05 6.48
C LEU A 143 -8.83 24.07 5.61
N GLN A 144 -8.52 25.27 6.14
CA GLN A 144 -7.71 26.27 5.47
C GLN A 144 -6.28 25.78 5.23
N ALA A 145 -5.63 25.22 6.25
CA ALA A 145 -4.28 24.66 6.14
C ALA A 145 -4.23 23.55 5.07
N MET A 146 -5.17 22.61 5.11
CA MET A 146 -5.30 21.57 4.08
C MET A 146 -5.51 22.15 2.67
N SER A 147 -6.19 23.29 2.56
CA SER A 147 -6.42 23.95 1.28
C SER A 147 -5.19 24.73 0.78
N ILE A 148 -4.38 25.29 1.67
CA ILE A 148 -3.07 25.89 1.34
C ILE A 148 -2.14 24.81 0.82
N ASP A 149 -2.13 23.65 1.44
CA ASP A 149 -1.36 22.46 1.01
C ASP A 149 -1.98 21.76 -0.21
N GLN A 150 -3.00 22.36 -0.84
CA GLN A 150 -3.70 21.84 -2.02
C GLN A 150 -4.41 20.48 -1.83
N ILE A 151 -4.56 20.03 -0.60
CA ILE A 151 -5.29 18.80 -0.27
C ILE A 151 -6.79 18.97 -0.46
N THR A 152 -7.35 20.15 -0.08
CA THR A 152 -8.77 20.48 -0.28
C THR A 152 -8.95 21.60 -1.31
N PRO A 153 -10.18 21.90 -1.79
CA PRO A 153 -10.42 22.95 -2.78
C PRO A 153 -9.85 24.30 -2.38
N LYS A 154 -9.19 24.99 -3.31
CA LYS A 154 -8.52 26.30 -3.11
C LYS A 154 -9.43 27.41 -2.57
N ILE A 155 -10.75 27.23 -2.66
CA ILE A 155 -11.73 28.18 -2.12
C ILE A 155 -11.61 28.37 -0.59
N PHE A 156 -11.14 27.35 0.13
CA PHE A 156 -10.97 27.38 1.59
C PHE A 156 -9.61 27.95 2.01
N ALA A 157 -8.65 28.09 1.09
CA ALA A 157 -7.33 28.68 1.40
C ALA A 157 -7.40 30.19 1.66
N LYS A 158 -8.41 30.87 1.08
CA LYS A 158 -8.53 32.31 1.17
C LYS A 158 -9.06 32.74 2.52
N GLY A 159 -8.28 33.49 3.27
CA GLY A 159 -8.70 34.20 4.46
C GLY A 159 -9.04 35.67 4.21
N LYS A 160 -9.71 36.31 5.15
CA LYS A 160 -10.05 37.73 5.14
C LYS A 160 -9.48 38.44 6.40
N GLY A 161 -9.22 39.74 6.26
CA GLY A 161 -8.73 40.56 7.33
C GLY A 161 -7.23 40.41 7.66
N LYS A 162 -6.78 41.07 8.73
CA LYS A 162 -5.37 41.05 9.17
C LYS A 162 -4.94 39.69 9.71
N ASP A 163 -5.90 38.96 10.31
CA ASP A 163 -5.66 37.65 10.94
C ASP A 163 -5.90 36.47 9.98
N ASN A 164 -6.11 36.77 8.67
CA ASN A 164 -6.32 35.76 7.61
C ASN A 164 -7.42 34.75 7.98
N GLU A 165 -8.57 35.26 8.45
CA GLU A 165 -9.67 34.40 8.91
C GLU A 165 -10.36 33.65 7.76
N PRO A 166 -10.51 32.30 7.86
CA PRO A 166 -11.00 31.44 6.79
C PRO A 166 -12.53 31.43 6.70
N ILE A 167 -13.14 32.51 6.24
CA ILE A 167 -14.61 32.69 6.19
C ILE A 167 -15.31 31.56 5.43
N ASN A 168 -14.78 31.12 4.29
CA ASN A 168 -15.41 30.06 3.50
C ASN A 168 -15.35 28.70 4.23
N ALA A 169 -14.26 28.42 4.91
CA ALA A 169 -14.12 27.22 5.73
C ALA A 169 -15.02 27.29 6.97
N LEU A 170 -15.17 28.49 7.58
CA LEU A 170 -16.08 28.72 8.70
C LEU A 170 -17.54 28.47 8.29
N LEU A 171 -17.95 28.93 7.11
CA LEU A 171 -19.31 28.70 6.61
C LEU A 171 -19.64 27.21 6.48
N ILE A 172 -18.74 26.43 5.89
CA ILE A 172 -19.00 24.98 5.71
C ILE A 172 -18.99 24.25 7.05
N THR A 173 -18.10 24.59 7.96
CA THR A 173 -18.08 23.98 9.31
C THR A 173 -19.31 24.36 10.12
N PHE A 174 -19.80 25.60 9.96
CA PHE A 174 -21.06 26.03 10.56
C PHE A 174 -22.26 25.23 10.03
N LEU A 175 -22.35 25.05 8.70
CA LEU A 175 -23.43 24.25 8.09
C LEU A 175 -23.42 22.79 8.57
N ILE A 176 -22.23 22.20 8.77
CA ILE A 176 -22.12 20.84 9.31
C ILE A 176 -22.59 20.80 10.78
N ALA A 177 -22.19 21.78 11.57
CA ALA A 177 -22.62 21.88 12.97
C ALA A 177 -24.14 22.07 13.09
N GLU A 178 -24.73 22.95 12.25
CA GLU A 178 -26.17 23.17 12.20
C GLU A 178 -26.92 21.89 11.79
N GLY A 179 -26.40 21.15 10.81
CA GLY A 179 -26.93 19.83 10.43
C GLY A 179 -26.95 18.87 11.62
N GLY A 180 -25.90 18.86 12.44
CA GLY A 180 -25.89 18.11 13.70
C GLY A 180 -26.96 18.53 14.70
N ILE A 181 -27.15 19.83 14.88
CA ILE A 181 -28.21 20.38 15.78
C ILE A 181 -29.61 19.97 15.30
N LEU A 182 -29.83 19.97 13.97
CA LEU A 182 -31.13 19.59 13.39
C LEU A 182 -31.48 18.10 13.57
N ILE A 183 -30.51 17.23 13.78
CA ILE A 183 -30.75 15.82 14.15
C ILE A 183 -31.46 15.72 15.52
N GLY A 184 -31.07 16.57 16.46
CA GLY A 184 -31.78 16.75 17.76
C GLY A 184 -31.54 15.65 18.78
N GLU A 185 -30.95 14.52 18.42
CA GLU A 185 -30.70 13.38 19.31
C GLU A 185 -29.19 13.23 19.61
N LEU A 186 -28.82 13.47 20.89
CA LEU A 186 -27.42 13.44 21.34
C LEU A 186 -26.76 12.06 21.14
N ASP A 187 -27.48 10.98 21.38
CA ASP A 187 -26.94 9.62 21.29
C ASP A 187 -26.60 9.25 19.82
N VAL A 188 -27.46 9.68 18.89
CA VAL A 188 -27.21 9.51 17.44
C VAL A 188 -25.97 10.30 17.02
N ILE A 189 -25.88 11.57 17.45
CA ILE A 189 -24.70 12.41 17.15
C ILE A 189 -23.45 11.81 17.79
N ALA A 190 -23.52 11.33 19.04
CA ALA A 190 -22.39 10.68 19.70
C ALA A 190 -21.91 9.44 18.96
N GLY A 191 -22.83 8.61 18.43
CA GLY A 191 -22.52 7.45 17.62
C GLY A 191 -21.77 7.82 16.34
N ILE A 192 -22.26 8.81 15.58
CA ILE A 192 -21.64 9.31 14.36
C ILE A 192 -20.23 9.87 14.63
N VAL A 193 -20.12 10.73 15.65
CA VAL A 193 -18.85 11.34 16.06
C VAL A 193 -17.84 10.27 16.49
N SER A 194 -18.29 9.26 17.24
CA SER A 194 -17.46 8.13 17.65
C SER A 194 -16.85 7.39 16.45
N MET A 195 -17.65 7.12 15.40
CA MET A 195 -17.16 6.44 14.20
C MET A 195 -16.09 7.25 13.47
N PHE A 196 -16.27 8.58 13.32
CA PHE A 196 -15.28 9.43 12.69
C PHE A 196 -13.99 9.53 13.51
N TYR A 197 -14.08 9.66 14.84
CA TYR A 197 -12.89 9.69 15.70
C TYR A 197 -12.14 8.35 15.69
N LEU A 198 -12.85 7.22 15.80
CA LEU A 198 -12.24 5.89 15.73
C LEU A 198 -11.56 5.68 14.39
N SER A 199 -12.20 6.07 13.27
CA SER A 199 -11.58 6.03 11.95
C SER A 199 -10.30 6.84 11.91
N ALA A 200 -10.34 8.11 12.36
CA ALA A 200 -9.18 8.98 12.36
C ALA A 200 -8.03 8.41 13.22
N TYR A 201 -8.32 7.92 14.41
CA TYR A 201 -7.31 7.32 15.28
C TYR A 201 -6.77 6.00 14.72
N GLY A 202 -7.62 5.18 14.10
CA GLY A 202 -7.21 3.96 13.42
C GLY A 202 -6.22 4.25 12.28
N PHE A 203 -6.55 5.21 11.42
CA PHE A 203 -5.67 5.61 10.32
C PHE A 203 -4.39 6.30 10.80
N ILE A 204 -4.42 7.13 11.84
CA ILE A 204 -3.20 7.73 12.41
C ILE A 204 -2.28 6.65 12.97
N ASN A 205 -2.81 5.68 13.69
CA ASN A 205 -2.05 4.56 14.23
C ASN A 205 -1.47 3.67 13.09
N LEU A 206 -2.24 3.42 12.04
CA LEU A 206 -1.79 2.68 10.87
C LEU A 206 -0.70 3.45 10.11
N ALA A 207 -0.87 4.76 9.91
CA ALA A 207 0.13 5.62 9.29
C ALA A 207 1.44 5.63 10.09
N PHE A 208 1.37 5.73 11.42
CA PHE A 208 2.56 5.61 12.29
C PHE A 208 3.27 4.26 12.11
N TYR A 209 2.53 3.15 12.05
CA TYR A 209 3.11 1.83 11.81
C TYR A 209 3.81 1.76 10.45
N LEU A 210 3.13 2.18 9.38
CA LEU A 210 3.65 2.13 8.01
C LEU A 210 4.87 3.04 7.86
N GLU A 211 4.81 4.26 8.36
CA GLU A 211 5.90 5.24 8.33
C GLU A 211 7.12 4.71 9.08
N SER A 212 6.93 4.25 10.30
CA SER A 212 7.99 3.67 11.15
C SER A 212 8.57 2.37 10.56
N TRP A 213 7.84 1.66 9.72
CA TRP A 213 8.29 0.44 9.07
C TRP A 213 8.99 0.72 7.73
N ALA A 214 8.48 1.63 6.92
CA ALA A 214 8.88 1.80 5.53
C ALA A 214 9.82 2.99 5.30
N SER A 215 9.61 4.12 6.01
CA SER A 215 10.36 5.35 5.79
C SER A 215 11.74 5.30 6.45
N SER A 216 12.76 5.74 5.72
CA SER A 216 14.11 5.93 6.23
C SER A 216 14.28 7.24 7.00
N ASP A 217 13.41 8.21 6.72
CA ASP A 217 13.52 9.59 7.23
C ASP A 217 12.71 9.81 8.51
N PHE A 218 11.92 8.79 8.90
CA PHE A 218 11.12 8.85 10.11
C PHE A 218 11.99 8.79 11.36
N SER A 219 12.25 9.96 11.96
CA SER A 219 13.10 10.13 13.15
C SER A 219 12.34 10.86 14.27
N PRO A 220 11.38 10.20 14.94
CA PRO A 220 10.61 10.81 16.00
C PRO A 220 11.47 11.07 17.24
N THR A 221 11.23 12.18 17.91
CA THR A 221 11.89 12.53 19.18
C THR A 221 11.46 11.57 20.29
N PHE A 222 10.21 11.10 20.22
CA PHE A 222 9.63 10.15 21.16
C PHE A 222 9.57 8.75 20.53
N LYS A 223 10.41 7.83 21.03
CA LYS A 223 10.54 6.48 20.46
C LYS A 223 9.49 5.53 21.02
N VAL A 224 8.55 5.11 20.20
CA VAL A 224 7.59 4.05 20.49
C VAL A 224 7.85 2.85 19.58
N LYS A 225 7.67 1.65 20.11
CA LYS A 225 7.77 0.43 19.30
C LYS A 225 6.66 0.43 18.23
N ARG A 226 7.00 0.21 16.97
CA ARG A 226 6.06 0.26 15.83
C ARG A 226 4.80 -0.61 15.98
N TRP A 227 4.94 -1.78 16.64
CA TRP A 227 3.81 -2.70 16.83
C TRP A 227 2.68 -2.11 17.67
N VAL A 228 2.96 -1.08 18.51
CA VAL A 228 1.94 -0.36 19.30
C VAL A 228 0.95 0.35 18.38
N GLY A 229 1.45 0.98 17.29
CA GLY A 229 0.59 1.58 16.27
C GLY A 229 -0.28 0.54 15.56
N LEU A 230 0.31 -0.62 15.21
CA LEU A 230 -0.47 -1.69 14.59
C LEU A 230 -1.59 -2.23 15.50
N LEU A 231 -1.27 -2.46 16.78
CA LEU A 231 -2.28 -2.87 17.75
C LEU A 231 -3.36 -1.80 17.94
N GLY A 232 -2.97 -0.52 18.01
CA GLY A 232 -3.92 0.58 18.10
C GLY A 232 -4.87 0.62 16.89
N ALA A 233 -4.35 0.47 15.69
CA ALA A 233 -5.16 0.41 14.48
C ALA A 233 -6.13 -0.79 14.47
N ILE A 234 -5.64 -1.98 14.79
CA ILE A 234 -6.48 -3.20 14.87
C ILE A 234 -7.57 -3.04 15.93
N ALA A 235 -7.20 -2.55 17.12
CA ALA A 235 -8.16 -2.36 18.21
C ALA A 235 -9.28 -1.38 17.84
N THR A 236 -8.95 -0.23 17.23
CA THR A 236 -9.96 0.73 16.77
C THR A 236 -10.90 0.13 15.73
N PHE A 237 -10.38 -0.60 14.75
CA PHE A 237 -11.23 -1.24 13.73
C PHE A 237 -12.11 -2.35 14.30
N ILE A 238 -11.61 -3.14 15.25
CA ILE A 238 -12.44 -4.14 15.96
C ILE A 238 -13.56 -3.46 16.74
N VAL A 239 -13.27 -2.36 17.41
CA VAL A 239 -14.29 -1.61 18.15
C VAL A 239 -15.33 -1.04 17.20
N MET A 240 -14.93 -0.41 16.09
CA MET A 240 -15.86 0.09 15.07
C MET A 240 -16.79 -1.00 14.54
N PHE A 241 -16.23 -2.17 14.23
CA PHE A 241 -16.99 -3.32 13.74
C PHE A 241 -18.03 -3.81 14.76
N LYS A 242 -17.68 -3.79 16.05
CA LYS A 242 -18.60 -4.20 17.14
C LYS A 242 -19.65 -3.15 17.46
N LEU A 243 -19.36 -1.87 17.27
CA LEU A 243 -20.29 -0.77 17.53
C LEU A 243 -21.42 -0.76 16.48
N ASP A 244 -21.07 -0.57 15.24
CA ASP A 244 -21.99 -0.58 14.11
C ASP A 244 -21.24 -0.82 12.80
N MET A 245 -21.44 -1.99 12.24
CA MET A 245 -20.80 -2.41 10.99
C MET A 245 -21.21 -1.53 9.80
N ILE A 246 -22.47 -1.07 9.76
CA ILE A 246 -22.98 -0.25 8.66
C ILE A 246 -22.31 1.14 8.69
N SER A 247 -22.30 1.78 9.85
CA SER A 247 -21.64 3.09 10.03
C SER A 247 -20.12 3.01 9.81
N MET A 248 -19.47 1.88 10.13
CA MET A 248 -18.06 1.63 9.82
C MET A 248 -17.83 1.64 8.31
N PHE A 249 -18.60 0.87 7.55
CA PHE A 249 -18.46 0.85 6.08
C PHE A 249 -18.81 2.20 5.46
N ALA A 250 -19.82 2.88 5.96
CA ALA A 250 -20.17 4.22 5.50
C ALA A 250 -19.03 5.23 5.74
N SER A 251 -18.39 5.20 6.91
CA SER A 251 -17.23 6.06 7.21
C SER A 251 -16.04 5.75 6.29
N PHE A 252 -15.74 4.48 6.04
CA PHE A 252 -14.68 4.08 5.10
C PHE A 252 -15.00 4.47 3.66
N LEU A 253 -16.27 4.38 3.25
CA LEU A 253 -16.69 4.83 1.92
C LEU A 253 -16.46 6.34 1.77
N ILE A 254 -16.87 7.13 2.75
CA ILE A 254 -16.67 8.59 2.74
C ILE A 254 -15.19 8.94 2.68
N ILE A 255 -14.36 8.31 3.51
CA ILE A 255 -12.91 8.52 3.52
C ILE A 255 -12.29 8.07 2.20
N GLY A 256 -12.72 6.92 1.66
CA GLY A 256 -12.26 6.39 0.38
C GLY A 256 -12.61 7.30 -0.79
N VAL A 257 -13.81 7.88 -0.82
CA VAL A 257 -14.22 8.85 -1.83
C VAL A 257 -13.37 10.13 -1.74
N ILE A 258 -13.17 10.66 -0.53
CA ILE A 258 -12.29 11.80 -0.32
C ILE A 258 -10.88 11.49 -0.82
N TYR A 259 -10.33 10.35 -0.42
CA TYR A 259 -9.00 9.89 -0.87
C TYR A 259 -8.90 9.77 -2.39
N TYR A 260 -9.91 9.19 -3.05
CA TYR A 260 -9.94 9.05 -4.52
C TYR A 260 -9.88 10.41 -5.23
N PHE A 261 -10.64 11.42 -4.75
CA PHE A 261 -10.58 12.76 -5.32
C PHE A 261 -9.24 13.46 -5.04
N LEU A 262 -8.63 13.20 -3.89
CA LEU A 262 -7.32 13.74 -3.52
C LEU A 262 -6.20 13.09 -4.35
N ALA A 263 -6.22 11.78 -4.51
CA ALA A 263 -5.22 11.04 -5.27
C ALA A 263 -5.19 11.42 -6.76
N LYS A 264 -6.34 11.81 -7.34
CA LYS A 264 -6.39 12.32 -8.72
C LYS A 264 -5.76 13.71 -8.89
N ARG A 265 -5.66 14.50 -7.83
CA ARG A 265 -4.94 15.75 -7.87
C ARG A 265 -3.50 15.41 -7.47
N GLU A 266 -2.58 15.38 -8.41
CA GLU A 266 -1.14 15.23 -8.12
C GLU A 266 -0.73 16.30 -7.09
N VAL A 267 -0.90 15.96 -5.82
CA VAL A 267 -0.48 16.83 -4.73
C VAL A 267 1.03 16.66 -4.62
N SER A 268 1.77 17.57 -5.24
CA SER A 268 3.23 17.69 -5.07
C SER A 268 3.52 18.21 -3.65
N LEU A 269 3.21 17.41 -2.65
CA LEU A 269 3.73 17.63 -1.31
C LEU A 269 5.22 17.33 -1.38
N GLY A 270 6.07 18.30 -1.03
CA GLY A 270 7.53 18.14 -0.98
C GLY A 270 8.01 17.10 0.07
N THR A 271 7.09 16.44 0.74
CA THR A 271 7.29 15.27 1.60
C THR A 271 7.07 14.02 0.76
N GLY A 272 8.08 13.16 0.63
CA GLY A 272 8.03 11.95 -0.20
C GLY A 272 6.77 11.08 0.04
N ASP A 273 6.35 10.39 -1.00
CA ASP A 273 5.19 9.49 -0.94
C ASP A 273 5.49 8.29 -0.03
N ILE A 274 4.69 8.12 1.01
CA ILE A 274 4.79 6.96 1.92
C ILE A 274 4.67 5.64 1.17
N TRP A 275 3.82 5.56 0.14
CA TRP A 275 3.65 4.37 -0.69
C TRP A 275 4.91 4.00 -1.44
N GLN A 276 5.68 4.99 -1.92
CA GLN A 276 6.98 4.74 -2.54
C GLN A 276 7.95 4.07 -1.55
N SER A 277 7.97 4.53 -0.31
CA SER A 277 8.77 3.93 0.77
C SER A 277 8.31 2.52 1.11
N VAL A 278 6.99 2.28 1.18
CA VAL A 278 6.38 0.96 1.40
C VAL A 278 6.77 -0.01 0.27
N TRP A 279 6.58 0.40 -0.99
CA TRP A 279 6.94 -0.43 -2.15
C TRP A 279 8.44 -0.73 -2.19
N SER A 280 9.30 0.26 -1.95
CA SER A 280 10.76 0.07 -1.87
C SER A 280 11.14 -0.94 -0.79
N ARG A 281 10.48 -0.88 0.37
CA ARG A 281 10.71 -1.84 1.46
C ARG A 281 10.25 -3.25 1.12
N LEU A 282 9.08 -3.39 0.49
CA LEU A 282 8.56 -4.68 0.03
C LEU A 282 9.47 -5.31 -1.02
N ILE A 283 9.90 -4.54 -2.03
CA ILE A 283 10.83 -4.98 -3.07
C ILE A 283 12.14 -5.46 -2.43
N LYS A 284 12.75 -4.64 -1.56
CA LYS A 284 13.99 -5.01 -0.87
C LYS A 284 13.85 -6.29 -0.04
N THR A 285 12.71 -6.45 0.66
CA THR A 285 12.45 -7.63 1.48
C THR A 285 12.20 -8.85 0.60
N GLY A 286 11.45 -8.70 -0.49
CA GLY A 286 11.19 -9.75 -1.47
C GLY A 286 12.48 -10.25 -2.12
N LEU A 287 13.32 -9.34 -2.62
CA LEU A 287 14.61 -9.67 -3.23
C LEU A 287 15.52 -10.44 -2.26
N ARG A 288 15.65 -9.98 -1.01
CA ARG A 288 16.45 -10.69 0.00
C ARG A 288 15.92 -12.09 0.33
N LYS A 289 14.59 -12.27 0.33
CA LYS A 289 14.00 -13.57 0.59
C LYS A 289 14.18 -14.52 -0.59
N MET A 290 14.17 -14.01 -1.82
CA MET A 290 14.43 -14.78 -3.02
C MET A 290 15.90 -15.20 -3.12
N ASP A 291 16.84 -14.30 -2.80
CA ASP A 291 18.27 -14.58 -2.75
C ASP A 291 18.62 -15.70 -1.74
N SER A 292 17.91 -15.78 -0.62
CA SER A 292 18.12 -16.82 0.40
C SER A 292 17.40 -18.15 0.13
N SER A 293 16.59 -18.24 -0.92
CA SER A 293 15.86 -19.46 -1.26
C SER A 293 16.64 -20.30 -2.26
N ASN A 294 16.75 -21.61 -1.99
CA ASN A 294 17.34 -22.55 -2.96
C ASN A 294 16.39 -22.65 -4.17
N ASP A 295 16.92 -22.38 -5.36
CA ASP A 295 16.19 -22.54 -6.61
C ASP A 295 15.90 -24.03 -6.87
N HIS A 296 14.62 -24.36 -6.91
CA HIS A 296 14.17 -25.68 -7.33
C HIS A 296 13.79 -25.62 -8.80
N ASN A 297 14.24 -26.57 -9.63
CA ASN A 297 13.98 -26.64 -11.08
C ASN A 297 12.50 -26.42 -11.44
N ARG A 298 11.60 -26.82 -10.55
CA ARG A 298 10.14 -26.65 -10.71
C ARG A 298 9.69 -25.19 -10.71
N ASN A 299 10.45 -24.31 -10.06
CA ASN A 299 10.16 -22.88 -9.94
C ASN A 299 10.89 -22.05 -10.98
N TRP A 300 11.63 -22.72 -11.88
CA TRP A 300 12.34 -22.03 -12.93
C TRP A 300 11.38 -21.22 -13.81
N LYS A 301 11.78 -20.00 -14.09
CA LYS A 301 11.06 -19.05 -14.93
C LYS A 301 12.05 -18.22 -15.72
N PRO A 302 11.75 -17.88 -16.98
CA PRO A 302 12.64 -17.05 -17.75
C PRO A 302 12.55 -15.59 -17.30
N ASN A 303 13.67 -15.08 -16.77
CA ASN A 303 13.90 -13.66 -16.58
C ASN A 303 14.67 -13.16 -17.78
N ILE A 304 13.99 -12.41 -18.65
CA ILE A 304 14.45 -12.16 -20.02
C ILE A 304 15.08 -10.77 -20.15
N LEU A 305 16.30 -10.74 -20.66
CA LEU A 305 16.88 -9.56 -21.30
C LEU A 305 16.48 -9.57 -22.78
N LEU A 306 15.61 -8.68 -23.16
CA LEU A 306 15.17 -8.52 -24.53
C LEU A 306 15.96 -7.38 -25.19
N PHE A 307 16.55 -7.67 -26.34
CA PHE A 307 17.17 -6.67 -27.20
C PHE A 307 16.37 -6.55 -28.50
N SER A 308 15.33 -5.72 -28.48
CA SER A 308 14.38 -5.63 -29.59
C SER A 308 14.92 -4.85 -30.79
N GLY A 309 15.86 -3.94 -30.59
CA GLY A 309 16.35 -3.05 -31.64
C GLY A 309 15.29 -2.05 -32.13
N GLY A 310 14.41 -1.64 -31.22
CA GLY A 310 13.30 -0.71 -31.44
C GLY A 310 11.94 -1.38 -31.34
N THR A 311 11.15 -0.90 -30.39
CA THR A 311 9.82 -1.45 -30.05
C THR A 311 8.83 -1.36 -31.20
N SER A 312 8.83 -0.22 -31.91
CA SER A 312 7.95 0.01 -33.06
C SER A 312 8.32 -0.84 -34.29
N ASN A 313 9.61 -1.16 -34.44
CA ASN A 313 10.08 -1.90 -35.61
C ASN A 313 9.88 -3.41 -35.47
N ARG A 314 9.92 -3.94 -34.24
CA ARG A 314 9.84 -5.38 -33.97
C ARG A 314 8.89 -5.69 -32.80
N PRO A 315 7.61 -5.33 -32.88
CA PRO A 315 6.63 -5.57 -31.81
C PRO A 315 6.43 -7.06 -31.52
N HIS A 316 6.65 -7.94 -32.49
CA HIS A 316 6.57 -9.39 -32.36
C HIS A 316 7.59 -9.96 -31.35
N LEU A 317 8.76 -9.35 -31.20
CA LEU A 317 9.74 -9.75 -30.17
C LEU A 317 9.19 -9.46 -28.76
N ILE A 318 8.54 -8.33 -28.59
CA ILE A 318 7.94 -7.95 -27.30
C ILE A 318 6.78 -8.89 -26.96
N GLU A 319 5.89 -9.13 -27.92
CA GLU A 319 4.75 -10.03 -27.76
C GLU A 319 5.22 -11.45 -27.39
N PHE A 320 6.18 -11.98 -28.13
CA PHE A 320 6.69 -13.33 -27.89
C PHE A 320 7.45 -13.45 -26.57
N SER A 321 8.29 -12.46 -26.22
CA SER A 321 9.00 -12.45 -24.95
C SER A 321 8.04 -12.46 -23.76
N LYS A 322 6.95 -11.69 -23.84
CA LYS A 322 5.91 -11.70 -22.83
C LYS A 322 5.20 -13.04 -22.72
N THR A 323 4.93 -13.67 -23.85
CA THR A 323 4.28 -14.98 -23.91
C THR A 323 5.13 -16.06 -23.24
N ILE A 324 6.43 -16.16 -23.58
CA ILE A 324 7.34 -17.15 -23.01
C ILE A 324 7.76 -16.87 -21.57
N SER A 325 7.66 -15.62 -21.09
CA SER A 325 7.95 -15.28 -19.67
C SER A 325 6.89 -15.80 -18.70
N GLY A 326 5.74 -16.19 -19.21
CA GLY A 326 4.63 -16.64 -18.38
C GLY A 326 4.10 -15.54 -17.44
N ARG A 327 3.46 -15.95 -16.33
CA ARG A 327 2.86 -15.03 -15.36
C ARG A 327 3.87 -14.40 -14.39
N HIS A 328 5.00 -15.06 -14.18
CA HIS A 328 5.95 -14.73 -13.11
C HIS A 328 7.34 -14.35 -13.58
N GLY A 329 7.65 -14.54 -14.86
CA GLY A 329 8.91 -14.11 -15.46
C GLY A 329 8.97 -12.60 -15.64
N ILE A 330 10.16 -12.05 -15.52
CA ILE A 330 10.42 -10.61 -15.70
C ILE A 330 11.03 -10.40 -17.08
N VAL A 331 10.49 -9.46 -17.84
CA VAL A 331 11.05 -9.07 -19.13
C VAL A 331 11.53 -7.64 -19.05
N THR A 332 12.80 -7.42 -19.37
CA THR A 332 13.37 -6.07 -19.52
C THR A 332 13.85 -5.88 -20.93
N ASN A 333 13.22 -4.96 -21.66
CA ASN A 333 13.64 -4.58 -23.01
C ASN A 333 14.68 -3.48 -22.96
N PHE A 334 15.83 -3.72 -23.63
CA PHE A 334 16.85 -2.70 -23.87
C PHE A 334 16.78 -2.25 -25.32
N ASP A 335 16.38 -1.01 -25.54
CA ASP A 335 16.44 -0.33 -26.84
C ASP A 335 17.81 0.32 -26.97
N LEU A 336 18.71 -0.31 -27.74
CA LEU A 336 20.08 0.15 -27.90
C LEU A 336 20.21 1.02 -29.14
N ILE A 337 20.70 2.24 -28.96
CA ILE A 337 20.98 3.19 -30.04
C ILE A 337 22.48 3.29 -30.22
N GLU A 338 22.99 2.92 -31.40
CA GLU A 338 24.40 2.98 -31.69
C GLU A 338 24.86 4.43 -31.93
N ASN A 339 25.83 4.90 -31.13
CA ASN A 339 26.50 6.18 -31.28
C ASN A 339 28.02 5.92 -31.47
N LYS A 340 28.44 5.83 -32.72
CA LYS A 340 29.84 5.50 -33.08
C LYS A 340 30.85 6.56 -32.67
N GLU A 341 30.42 7.81 -32.53
CA GLU A 341 31.26 8.93 -32.12
C GLU A 341 31.53 8.97 -30.60
N ALA A 342 30.83 8.19 -29.83
CA ALA A 342 31.03 8.15 -28.39
C ALA A 342 32.40 7.62 -28.01
N ASN A 343 33.11 8.35 -27.14
CA ASN A 343 34.42 7.93 -26.62
C ASN A 343 34.33 6.82 -25.58
N VAL A 344 33.15 6.58 -25.01
CA VAL A 344 32.87 5.60 -23.97
C VAL A 344 31.79 4.61 -24.44
N LEU A 345 31.80 3.41 -23.88
CA LEU A 345 30.83 2.36 -24.25
C LEU A 345 29.39 2.82 -23.98
N PHE A 346 29.15 3.49 -22.86
CA PHE A 346 27.85 4.06 -22.48
C PHE A 346 27.97 5.56 -22.29
N PRO A 347 27.50 6.41 -23.23
CA PRO A 347 27.38 7.84 -23.03
C PRO A 347 26.41 8.18 -21.88
N LYS A 348 26.62 9.31 -21.23
CA LYS A 348 25.99 9.68 -19.95
C LYS A 348 24.46 9.91 -19.96
N HIS A 349 23.75 9.75 -21.05
CA HIS A 349 22.33 10.07 -21.10
C HIS A 349 21.44 8.85 -20.79
N LYS A 350 20.90 8.85 -19.57
CA LYS A 350 19.71 8.06 -19.24
C LYS A 350 18.50 8.84 -19.74
N GLN A 351 17.93 8.45 -20.86
CA GLN A 351 16.63 8.95 -21.28
C GLN A 351 15.54 8.18 -20.52
N SER A 352 14.59 8.89 -19.89
CA SER A 352 13.36 8.26 -19.43
C SER A 352 12.64 7.71 -20.67
N PHE A 353 12.37 6.42 -20.66
CA PHE A 353 11.78 5.73 -21.79
C PHE A 353 10.34 5.34 -21.39
N SER A 354 9.38 6.10 -21.91
CA SER A 354 7.97 5.73 -21.90
C SER A 354 7.60 5.31 -23.31
N ASP A 355 7.13 4.09 -23.45
CA ASP A 355 6.72 3.50 -24.73
C ASP A 355 5.37 2.81 -24.53
N PRO A 356 4.32 3.22 -25.27
CA PRO A 356 2.99 2.64 -25.14
C PRO A 356 2.91 1.13 -25.36
N ILE A 357 3.84 0.58 -26.17
CA ILE A 357 3.90 -0.86 -26.43
C ILE A 357 4.43 -1.59 -25.19
N ILE A 358 5.46 -1.06 -24.56
CA ILE A 358 6.02 -1.61 -23.31
C ILE A 358 5.00 -1.58 -22.20
N GLU A 359 4.30 -0.47 -22.04
CA GLU A 359 3.23 -0.30 -21.04
C GLU A 359 2.07 -1.28 -21.30
N LYS A 360 1.64 -1.43 -22.55
CA LYS A 360 0.58 -2.36 -22.95
C LYS A 360 0.88 -3.81 -22.54
N TYR A 361 2.13 -4.25 -22.71
CA TYR A 361 2.54 -5.62 -22.37
C TYR A 361 3.02 -5.78 -20.93
N GLY A 362 3.09 -4.69 -20.14
CA GLY A 362 3.50 -4.71 -18.74
C GLY A 362 4.93 -5.22 -18.55
N ILE A 363 5.85 -4.85 -19.42
CA ILE A 363 7.28 -5.17 -19.35
C ILE A 363 8.09 -3.92 -18.99
N PHE A 364 9.32 -4.14 -18.51
CA PHE A 364 10.21 -3.01 -18.22
C PHE A 364 10.95 -2.59 -19.47
N GLY A 365 11.16 -1.28 -19.68
CA GLY A 365 11.87 -0.73 -20.83
C GLY A 365 12.99 0.21 -20.41
N ARG A 366 14.11 0.12 -21.12
CA ARG A 366 15.22 1.07 -21.01
C ARG A 366 15.73 1.41 -22.40
N ARG A 367 16.00 2.69 -22.65
CA ARG A 367 16.72 3.16 -23.83
C ARG A 367 18.12 3.53 -23.42
N GLN A 368 19.12 3.02 -24.15
CA GLN A 368 20.51 3.24 -23.83
C GLN A 368 21.32 3.49 -25.12
N GLU A 369 22.06 4.60 -25.14
CA GLU A 369 23.07 4.79 -26.19
C GLU A 369 24.28 3.91 -25.91
N VAL A 370 24.81 3.30 -26.95
CA VAL A 370 25.99 2.45 -26.90
C VAL A 370 26.94 2.74 -28.06
N LYS A 371 28.25 2.61 -27.85
CA LYS A 371 29.24 2.78 -28.92
C LYS A 371 29.16 1.64 -29.96
N ASN A 372 28.89 0.43 -29.51
CA ASN A 372 28.74 -0.76 -30.32
C ASN A 372 27.67 -1.66 -29.72
N VAL A 373 26.72 -2.08 -30.53
CA VAL A 373 25.54 -2.85 -30.05
C VAL A 373 25.95 -4.17 -29.42
N PHE A 374 26.86 -4.94 -30.04
CA PHE A 374 27.27 -6.26 -29.54
C PHE A 374 27.98 -6.15 -28.17
N LYS A 375 28.92 -5.21 -28.06
CA LYS A 375 29.59 -4.93 -26.78
C LYS A 375 28.65 -4.37 -25.73
N GLY A 376 27.63 -3.59 -26.14
CA GLY A 376 26.59 -3.10 -25.27
C GLY A 376 25.73 -4.24 -24.69
N ILE A 377 25.36 -5.21 -25.52
CA ILE A 377 24.64 -6.42 -25.10
C ILE A 377 25.47 -7.21 -24.09
N GLU A 378 26.75 -7.50 -24.39
CA GLU A 378 27.66 -8.22 -23.48
C GLU A 378 27.78 -7.52 -22.13
N ALA A 379 28.02 -6.20 -22.13
CA ALA A 379 28.21 -5.43 -20.91
C ALA A 379 26.94 -5.36 -20.06
N ILE A 380 25.76 -5.20 -20.69
CA ILE A 380 24.48 -5.20 -19.97
C ILE A 380 24.22 -6.59 -19.37
N SER A 381 24.39 -7.64 -20.15
CA SER A 381 24.16 -9.01 -19.70
C SER A 381 25.10 -9.43 -18.56
N SER A 382 26.33 -8.93 -18.53
CA SER A 382 27.28 -9.24 -17.45
C SER A 382 27.03 -8.49 -16.14
N THR A 383 26.21 -7.42 -16.14
CA THR A 383 26.10 -6.52 -14.96
C THR A 383 24.67 -6.24 -14.52
N TYR A 384 23.68 -6.57 -15.34
CA TYR A 384 22.29 -6.26 -15.06
C TYR A 384 21.62 -7.37 -14.24
N GLY A 385 20.98 -6.97 -13.16
CA GLY A 385 20.17 -7.86 -12.32
C GLY A 385 20.23 -7.47 -10.84
N PHE A 386 19.49 -8.19 -10.04
CA PHE A 386 19.54 -8.17 -8.57
C PHE A 386 19.65 -9.61 -8.10
N ASN A 387 20.44 -9.86 -7.06
CA ASN A 387 20.53 -11.17 -6.42
C ASN A 387 19.13 -11.72 -6.11
N GLY A 388 18.89 -12.97 -6.50
CA GLY A 388 17.59 -13.64 -6.38
C GLY A 388 16.58 -13.34 -7.51
N VAL A 389 16.87 -12.38 -8.40
CA VAL A 389 16.08 -12.07 -9.61
C VAL A 389 17.02 -11.71 -10.76
N GLU A 390 18.03 -12.53 -10.96
CA GLU A 390 18.95 -12.34 -12.06
C GLU A 390 18.31 -12.75 -13.37
N PRO A 391 18.62 -12.05 -14.47
CA PRO A 391 18.29 -12.52 -15.80
C PRO A 391 19.01 -13.84 -16.09
N ASN A 392 18.28 -14.78 -16.67
CA ASN A 392 18.82 -16.11 -17.05
C ASN A 392 18.63 -16.39 -18.53
N THR A 393 17.98 -15.48 -19.25
CA THR A 393 17.64 -15.67 -20.67
C THR A 393 17.87 -14.37 -21.42
N VAL A 394 18.64 -14.43 -22.49
CA VAL A 394 18.80 -13.34 -23.46
C VAL A 394 17.96 -13.67 -24.69
N PHE A 395 17.12 -12.74 -25.10
CA PHE A 395 16.24 -12.92 -26.24
C PHE A 395 16.40 -11.79 -27.25
N MET A 396 16.58 -12.15 -28.51
CA MET A 396 16.75 -11.18 -29.59
C MET A 396 16.26 -11.73 -30.94
N GLY A 397 16.11 -10.86 -31.93
CA GLY A 397 15.81 -11.28 -33.31
C GLY A 397 16.99 -11.96 -33.96
N TRP A 398 16.73 -12.97 -34.83
CA TRP A 398 17.74 -13.59 -35.62
C TRP A 398 18.37 -12.60 -36.62
N ALA A 399 19.69 -12.57 -36.67
CA ALA A 399 20.46 -11.61 -37.47
C ALA A 399 20.78 -12.15 -38.86
N LYS A 400 19.78 -12.42 -39.71
CA LYS A 400 19.95 -12.95 -41.08
C LYS A 400 20.95 -12.16 -41.92
N ASN A 401 20.96 -10.83 -41.79
CA ASN A 401 21.71 -9.90 -42.62
C ASN A 401 22.71 -9.08 -41.78
N THR A 402 23.35 -9.71 -40.81
CA THR A 402 24.34 -8.98 -40.01
C THR A 402 25.55 -8.60 -40.85
N LYS A 403 26.03 -7.38 -40.71
CA LYS A 403 27.25 -6.90 -41.37
C LYS A 403 28.53 -7.48 -40.73
N ASP A 404 28.41 -7.92 -39.48
CA ASP A 404 29.54 -8.38 -38.65
C ASP A 404 29.24 -9.75 -38.00
N PRO A 405 29.26 -10.85 -38.80
CA PRO A 405 28.93 -12.19 -38.31
C PRO A 405 29.91 -12.70 -37.24
N ILE A 406 31.15 -12.25 -37.29
CA ILE A 406 32.18 -12.63 -36.31
C ILE A 406 31.81 -12.04 -34.93
N TRP A 407 31.48 -10.76 -34.87
CA TRP A 407 31.08 -10.12 -33.62
C TRP A 407 29.78 -10.73 -33.04
N PHE A 408 28.84 -11.07 -33.90
CA PHE A 408 27.61 -11.73 -33.49
C PHE A 408 27.89 -13.11 -32.87
N SER A 409 28.76 -13.91 -33.50
CA SER A 409 29.14 -15.22 -32.97
C SER A 409 29.92 -15.13 -31.66
N GLN A 410 30.86 -14.19 -31.56
CA GLN A 410 31.61 -13.95 -30.32
C GLN A 410 30.73 -13.50 -29.18
N MET A 411 29.80 -12.59 -29.43
CA MET A 411 28.80 -12.16 -28.44
C MET A 411 27.94 -13.34 -27.98
N THR A 412 27.46 -14.18 -28.92
CA THR A 412 26.65 -15.36 -28.56
C THR A 412 27.44 -16.31 -27.66
N GLN A 413 28.70 -16.58 -28.00
CA GLN A 413 29.57 -17.44 -27.19
C GLN A 413 29.77 -16.84 -25.78
N ARG A 414 30.01 -15.54 -25.67
CA ARG A 414 30.14 -14.85 -24.39
C ARG A 414 28.89 -14.92 -23.55
N LEU A 415 27.69 -14.82 -24.15
CA LEU A 415 26.43 -14.96 -23.42
C LEU A 415 26.25 -16.39 -22.88
N ILE A 416 26.69 -17.41 -23.64
CA ILE A 416 26.69 -18.80 -23.19
C ILE A 416 27.68 -19.00 -22.04
N ASP A 417 28.89 -18.45 -22.16
CA ASP A 417 29.92 -18.50 -21.11
C ASP A 417 29.48 -17.80 -19.81
N LEU A 418 28.53 -16.86 -19.89
CA LEU A 418 27.85 -16.21 -18.76
C LEU A 418 26.64 -16.99 -18.25
N ASP A 419 26.44 -18.22 -18.67
CA ASP A 419 25.36 -19.13 -18.29
C ASP A 419 23.95 -18.66 -18.67
N TYR A 420 23.83 -17.84 -19.73
CA TYR A 420 22.54 -17.46 -20.28
C TYR A 420 21.96 -18.48 -21.23
N ASN A 421 20.63 -18.69 -21.12
CA ASN A 421 19.88 -19.26 -22.25
C ASN A 421 19.76 -18.19 -23.33
N VAL A 422 20.28 -18.47 -24.52
CA VAL A 422 20.24 -17.54 -25.65
C VAL A 422 19.16 -17.96 -26.63
N LEU A 423 18.16 -17.10 -26.82
CA LEU A 423 17.02 -17.33 -27.70
C LEU A 423 17.06 -16.36 -28.87
N TYR A 424 16.88 -16.88 -30.07
CA TYR A 424 16.72 -16.09 -31.27
C TYR A 424 15.35 -16.33 -31.90
N LEU A 425 14.67 -15.27 -32.29
CA LEU A 425 13.44 -15.37 -33.05
C LEU A 425 13.67 -15.01 -34.50
N ASP A 426 13.46 -15.98 -35.38
CA ASP A 426 13.34 -15.77 -36.83
C ASP A 426 11.86 -15.65 -37.18
N TYR A 427 11.41 -14.42 -37.45
CA TYR A 427 10.02 -14.09 -37.66
C TYR A 427 9.71 -13.87 -39.14
N ASP A 428 8.70 -14.58 -39.64
CA ASP A 428 8.18 -14.41 -40.99
C ASP A 428 7.04 -13.38 -40.95
N GLU A 429 7.25 -12.20 -41.55
CA GLU A 429 6.25 -11.13 -41.61
C GLU A 429 4.95 -11.50 -42.31
N LYS A 430 5.00 -12.45 -43.25
CA LYS A 430 3.84 -12.90 -44.02
C LYS A 430 3.01 -13.91 -43.24
N ARG A 431 3.66 -14.88 -42.63
CA ARG A 431 3.01 -15.98 -41.88
C ARG A 431 2.78 -15.62 -40.41
N LYS A 432 3.46 -14.60 -39.91
CA LYS A 432 3.45 -14.23 -38.50
C LYS A 432 3.77 -15.44 -37.61
N PHE A 433 3.01 -15.67 -36.55
CA PHE A 433 3.10 -16.87 -35.70
C PHE A 433 2.17 -18.00 -36.15
N GLY A 434 1.62 -17.94 -37.38
CA GLY A 434 0.68 -18.92 -37.88
C GLY A 434 -0.70 -18.84 -37.24
N ASP A 435 -1.39 -19.97 -37.15
CA ASP A 435 -2.75 -20.10 -36.63
C ASP A 435 -2.80 -20.49 -35.14
N TYR A 436 -1.64 -20.53 -34.47
CA TYR A 436 -1.48 -20.88 -33.04
C TYR A 436 -1.96 -22.28 -32.65
N LYS A 437 -2.13 -23.20 -33.61
CA LYS A 437 -2.68 -24.53 -33.36
C LYS A 437 -1.64 -25.60 -33.08
N ARG A 438 -0.36 -25.35 -33.41
CA ARG A 438 0.69 -26.35 -33.27
C ARG A 438 2.02 -25.75 -32.92
N ILE A 439 2.75 -26.45 -32.04
CA ILE A 439 4.12 -26.15 -31.63
C ILE A 439 4.97 -27.36 -31.95
N ASP A 440 5.83 -27.26 -32.96
CA ASP A 440 6.78 -28.29 -33.34
C ASP A 440 8.15 -28.00 -32.70
N ILE A 441 8.64 -28.94 -31.89
CA ILE A 441 9.92 -28.82 -31.19
C ILE A 441 10.89 -29.84 -31.79
N TRP A 442 11.96 -29.36 -32.42
CA TRP A 442 12.97 -30.20 -33.02
C TRP A 442 14.11 -30.44 -32.04
N TRP A 443 14.34 -31.70 -31.69
CA TRP A 443 15.44 -32.11 -30.84
C TRP A 443 16.52 -32.82 -31.63
N ARG A 444 17.76 -32.41 -31.40
CA ARG A 444 18.95 -33.08 -31.89
C ARG A 444 19.55 -34.00 -30.81
N ASP A 445 19.45 -33.61 -29.57
CA ASP A 445 19.97 -34.32 -28.42
C ASP A 445 19.01 -34.15 -27.21
N LEU A 446 19.29 -34.82 -26.10
CA LEU A 446 18.49 -34.79 -24.88
C LEU A 446 19.18 -33.97 -23.75
N THR A 447 19.88 -32.92 -24.15
CA THR A 447 20.62 -32.03 -23.24
C THR A 447 19.73 -30.96 -22.61
N SER A 448 20.34 -30.01 -21.90
CA SER A 448 19.67 -28.84 -21.29
C SER A 448 18.87 -28.02 -22.29
N THR A 449 19.21 -28.04 -23.58
CA THR A 449 18.41 -27.38 -24.64
C THR A 449 17.03 -28.02 -24.80
N ALA A 450 16.94 -29.36 -24.66
CA ALA A 450 15.65 -30.04 -24.64
C ALA A 450 14.82 -29.62 -23.45
N ASP A 451 15.40 -29.53 -22.25
CA ASP A 451 14.74 -29.08 -21.03
C ASP A 451 14.21 -27.66 -21.15
N LEU A 452 15.03 -26.75 -21.67
CA LEU A 452 14.62 -25.37 -21.94
C LEU A 452 13.43 -25.31 -22.89
N SER A 453 13.46 -26.12 -23.97
CA SER A 453 12.39 -26.15 -24.97
C SER A 453 11.06 -26.60 -24.38
N LEU A 454 11.04 -27.56 -23.43
CA LEU A 454 9.85 -28.02 -22.72
C LEU A 454 9.32 -26.94 -21.77
N HIS A 455 10.20 -26.25 -21.06
CA HIS A 455 9.77 -25.10 -20.24
C HIS A 455 9.11 -24.02 -21.08
N LEU A 456 9.70 -23.66 -22.22
CA LEU A 456 9.14 -22.65 -23.12
C LEU A 456 7.80 -23.10 -23.72
N ALA A 457 7.68 -24.37 -24.14
CA ALA A 457 6.44 -24.94 -24.64
C ALA A 457 5.32 -24.88 -23.59
N ARG A 458 5.65 -25.18 -22.34
CA ARG A 458 4.69 -25.06 -21.22
C ARG A 458 4.20 -23.65 -21.04
N PHE A 459 5.07 -22.63 -21.11
CA PHE A 459 4.68 -21.24 -21.02
C PHE A 459 3.85 -20.77 -22.21
N LEU A 460 4.20 -21.22 -23.43
CA LEU A 460 3.41 -20.99 -24.63
C LEU A 460 2.00 -21.56 -24.47
N LYS A 461 1.88 -22.85 -24.10
CA LYS A 461 0.60 -23.54 -23.89
C LYS A 461 -0.25 -22.89 -22.79
N ALA A 462 0.38 -22.30 -21.78
CA ALA A 462 -0.32 -21.57 -20.70
C ALA A 462 -0.80 -20.16 -21.11
N SER A 463 -0.43 -19.69 -22.29
CA SER A 463 -0.84 -18.37 -22.81
C SER A 463 -2.20 -18.44 -23.50
N GLU A 464 -2.91 -17.32 -23.56
CA GLU A 464 -4.26 -17.22 -24.12
C GLU A 464 -4.30 -17.62 -25.61
N LYS A 465 -3.26 -17.28 -26.38
CA LYS A 465 -3.23 -17.55 -27.82
C LYS A 465 -2.85 -18.98 -28.20
N TRP A 466 -2.06 -19.66 -27.34
CA TRP A 466 -1.51 -20.99 -27.63
C TRP A 466 -2.13 -22.09 -26.77
N ASN A 467 -3.15 -21.80 -25.99
CA ASN A 467 -3.76 -22.75 -25.03
C ASN A 467 -4.35 -24.00 -25.73
N GLU A 468 -4.76 -23.88 -26.98
CA GLU A 468 -5.30 -24.99 -27.79
C GLU A 468 -4.25 -25.67 -28.67
N ALA A 469 -3.00 -25.17 -28.69
CA ALA A 469 -1.97 -25.70 -29.57
C ALA A 469 -1.56 -27.12 -29.19
N ASP A 470 -1.43 -28.00 -30.17
CA ASP A 470 -0.83 -29.32 -29.99
C ASP A 470 0.69 -29.20 -29.99
N ILE A 471 1.35 -29.88 -29.05
CA ILE A 471 2.81 -29.89 -28.97
C ILE A 471 3.29 -31.19 -29.59
N ARG A 472 4.28 -31.08 -30.48
CA ARG A 472 4.90 -32.20 -31.15
C ARG A 472 6.41 -32.14 -30.95
N ILE A 473 7.00 -33.25 -30.44
CA ILE A 473 8.46 -33.44 -30.36
C ILE A 473 8.92 -34.21 -31.56
N ILE A 474 9.84 -33.61 -32.32
CA ILE A 474 10.46 -34.25 -33.49
C ILE A 474 11.92 -34.48 -33.13
N TYR A 475 12.27 -35.75 -32.90
CA TYR A 475 13.63 -36.14 -32.56
C TYR A 475 14.31 -36.82 -33.76
N VAL A 476 15.46 -36.31 -34.14
CA VAL A 476 16.26 -36.89 -35.22
C VAL A 476 17.30 -37.84 -34.62
N ASN A 477 17.07 -39.13 -34.77
CA ASN A 477 17.96 -40.19 -34.29
C ASN A 477 19.06 -40.49 -35.33
N GLU A 478 20.23 -39.91 -35.17
CA GLU A 478 21.38 -40.13 -36.05
C GLU A 478 22.10 -41.45 -35.71
N SER A 479 21.96 -41.95 -34.49
CA SER A 479 22.72 -43.10 -33.96
C SER A 479 22.03 -44.45 -34.13
N LEU A 480 20.79 -44.46 -34.62
CA LEU A 480 19.94 -45.64 -34.79
C LEU A 480 19.77 -46.52 -33.54
N LYS A 481 19.99 -45.96 -32.35
CA LYS A 481 19.80 -46.66 -31.09
C LYS A 481 18.32 -46.78 -30.77
N GLU A 482 17.91 -47.91 -30.26
CA GLU A 482 16.55 -48.17 -29.78
C GLU A 482 16.30 -47.54 -28.39
N GLY A 483 15.06 -47.21 -28.07
CA GLY A 483 14.68 -46.79 -26.75
C GLY A 483 14.57 -45.29 -26.53
N TYR A 484 14.90 -44.44 -27.48
CA TYR A 484 14.80 -42.97 -27.33
C TYR A 484 13.36 -42.49 -27.07
N GLU A 485 12.37 -43.14 -27.67
CA GLU A 485 10.96 -42.80 -27.48
C GLU A 485 10.56 -42.88 -26.00
N ARG A 486 10.98 -43.94 -25.29
CA ARG A 486 10.73 -44.11 -23.88
C ARG A 486 11.42 -43.01 -23.04
N ILE A 487 12.68 -42.69 -23.36
CA ILE A 487 13.41 -41.63 -22.63
C ILE A 487 12.76 -40.29 -22.85
N ILE A 488 12.26 -40.01 -24.05
CA ILE A 488 11.53 -38.77 -24.36
C ILE A 488 10.23 -38.71 -23.53
N HIS A 489 9.48 -39.81 -23.46
CA HIS A 489 8.25 -39.85 -22.64
C HIS A 489 8.52 -39.67 -21.14
N GLU A 490 9.57 -40.31 -20.59
CA GLU A 490 9.99 -40.10 -19.19
C GLU A 490 10.32 -38.61 -18.93
N LYS A 491 10.98 -37.95 -19.88
CA LYS A 491 11.28 -36.51 -19.78
C LYS A 491 10.03 -35.64 -19.89
N LEU A 492 9.09 -35.97 -20.78
CA LEU A 492 7.79 -35.27 -20.88
C LEU A 492 6.99 -35.37 -19.59
N ASP A 493 7.00 -36.53 -18.94
CA ASP A 493 6.33 -36.75 -17.66
C ASP A 493 6.97 -35.92 -16.52
N GLU A 494 8.31 -35.86 -16.47
CA GLU A 494 9.04 -35.02 -15.51
C GLU A 494 8.64 -33.55 -15.62
N PHE A 495 8.55 -33.03 -16.85
CA PHE A 495 8.19 -31.65 -17.14
C PHE A 495 6.67 -31.41 -17.20
N ARG A 496 5.86 -32.48 -17.10
CA ARG A 496 4.39 -32.43 -17.23
C ARG A 496 3.91 -31.75 -18.50
N VAL A 497 4.54 -32.10 -19.60
CA VAL A 497 4.17 -31.65 -20.95
C VAL A 497 3.54 -32.82 -21.70
N VAL A 498 2.33 -32.60 -22.21
CA VAL A 498 1.67 -33.57 -23.10
C VAL A 498 2.05 -33.21 -24.52
N ALA A 499 2.71 -34.13 -25.22
CA ALA A 499 3.15 -33.93 -26.59
C ALA A 499 3.15 -35.25 -27.40
N ASP A 500 2.92 -35.13 -28.69
CA ASP A 500 3.12 -36.26 -29.64
C ASP A 500 4.61 -36.41 -29.96
N VAL A 501 5.12 -37.64 -29.90
CA VAL A 501 6.53 -37.91 -30.13
C VAL A 501 6.72 -38.55 -31.50
N HIS A 502 7.58 -37.96 -32.34
CA HIS A 502 7.96 -38.44 -33.63
C HIS A 502 9.49 -38.65 -33.69
N VAL A 503 9.93 -39.89 -33.74
CA VAL A 503 11.34 -40.23 -33.90
C VAL A 503 11.65 -40.49 -35.40
N ILE A 504 12.51 -39.65 -35.95
CA ILE A 504 12.97 -39.80 -37.35
C ILE A 504 14.35 -40.46 -37.33
N ASN A 505 14.39 -41.69 -37.79
CA ASN A 505 15.66 -42.41 -37.95
C ASN A 505 16.34 -41.99 -39.26
N ASN A 506 17.44 -41.25 -39.15
CA ASN A 506 18.19 -40.79 -40.30
C ASN A 506 19.31 -41.80 -40.65
N SER A 507 19.05 -42.67 -41.63
CA SER A 507 19.96 -43.68 -42.12
C SER A 507 20.85 -43.18 -43.28
N VAL A 508 21.08 -41.88 -43.40
CA VAL A 508 21.96 -41.36 -44.46
C VAL A 508 23.38 -41.81 -44.17
N GLN A 509 23.77 -42.90 -44.79
CA GLN A 509 25.17 -43.27 -44.94
C GLN A 509 25.91 -42.11 -45.62
N GLN A 510 26.85 -41.50 -44.87
CA GLN A 510 27.84 -40.65 -45.51
C GLN A 510 28.57 -41.48 -46.55
N LYS A 511 28.31 -41.19 -47.80
CA LYS A 511 29.18 -41.58 -48.90
C LYS A 511 30.34 -40.61 -49.07
#